data_657132251f6b7ecc0520598b1c2fd814
#
_entry.id   657132251f6b7ecc0520598b1c2fd814
#
_cell.length_a   1.000
_cell.length_b   1.000
_cell.length_c   1.000
_cell.angle_alpha   90.00
_cell.angle_beta   90.00
_cell.angle_gamma   90.00
#
_symmetry.space_group_name_H-M   'P 1'
#
loop_
_entity.id
_entity.type
_entity.pdbx_description
1 polymer ?
#
loop_
_entity_poly.entity_id
_entity_poly.type
_entity_poly.pdbx_seq_one_letter_code
_entity_poly.pdbx_strand_id
1 'polypeptide(L)'
;SRPNSPVNVIIGALFLKEIFQLTDEQLLGSIFFDDRFQYALRLTSEERPPVSFNTFTNFRNRVYAYYNLTGIDLIQQEVESLSRLIAEHLNIDGQKIRMDSFMVSSSCKNLSRIELVYTVNYQFIKMLAQLSTELIPEECKSYLEKGHKNETIYRTKDSESETKLEFLLKQAGELYNSGLEAGKKVIETEEFKTLKRMLGEQTKDDDNFNIVEPKESKNIASDSLQNPSDPDATYRFKYGSNIGYTANVVEIFDENGSIITNYDLKPNIYSDKHFSSDIIEILSDIYDDATTNDSEDKISNTLENPDKIEQINSSIQEENTALIQIFIDGAYYSFDLAKKALSLGIILIPGELTGRKPAEDKMSYASFKVNEQEKVITECANEKEPVKSEFNEDTDTYTAKFDKEDCHGCPHKESCRVKEQVKYNSIRFSEQQYATAKLREEMETKEYIKLTSQRAGVEGIPSVFRRVYNVDNMPVRGLVRSKIWFGIKVMASNVKKLFKSVKLAGI
;
A
#
# COMPACT_ATOMS: atom_id res chain seq x y z
N SER A 1 29.77 -0.90 33.18
CA SER A 1 29.03 -0.45 31.99
C SER A 1 27.87 0.43 32.41
N ARG A 2 27.61 1.48 31.69
CA ARG A 2 26.46 2.37 31.95
C ARG A 2 25.16 1.56 31.75
N PRO A 3 24.17 1.62 32.68
CA PRO A 3 22.91 0.92 32.47
C PRO A 3 22.21 1.39 31.20
N ASN A 4 21.46 0.50 30.56
CA ASN A 4 20.67 0.86 29.38
C ASN A 4 19.56 1.84 29.78
N SER A 5 19.26 2.80 28.92
CA SER A 5 18.08 3.66 29.12
C SER A 5 16.80 2.81 29.08
N PRO A 6 15.85 3.04 30.02
CA PRO A 6 14.58 2.31 30.04
C PRO A 6 13.80 2.49 28.70
N VAL A 7 13.27 1.41 28.15
CA VAL A 7 12.59 1.43 26.87
C VAL A 7 11.33 2.30 26.89
N ASN A 8 10.57 2.26 28.00
CA ASN A 8 9.38 3.10 28.18
C ASN A 8 9.70 4.61 28.14
N VAL A 9 10.86 5.02 28.66
CA VAL A 9 11.34 6.42 28.60
C VAL A 9 11.68 6.77 27.14
N ILE A 10 12.34 5.88 26.40
CA ILE A 10 12.71 6.11 25.01
C ILE A 10 11.44 6.24 24.14
N ILE A 11 10.50 5.32 24.27
CA ILE A 11 9.25 5.32 23.50
C ILE A 11 8.40 6.55 23.86
N GLY A 12 8.22 6.83 25.15
CA GLY A 12 7.50 8.04 25.59
C GLY A 12 8.13 9.33 25.07
N ALA A 13 9.47 9.42 25.09
CA ALA A 13 10.18 10.56 24.53
C ALA A 13 9.96 10.69 23.01
N LEU A 14 9.96 9.58 22.27
CA LEU A 14 9.66 9.59 20.84
C LEU A 14 8.23 10.03 20.56
N PHE A 15 7.25 9.67 21.39
CA PHE A 15 5.89 10.19 21.28
C PHE A 15 5.84 11.70 21.47
N LEU A 16 6.48 12.20 22.53
CA LEU A 16 6.55 13.63 22.78
C LEU A 16 7.23 14.37 21.63
N LYS A 17 8.31 13.79 21.07
CA LYS A 17 8.97 14.32 19.90
C LYS A 17 8.00 14.56 18.75
N GLU A 18 7.23 13.54 18.38
CA GLU A 18 6.30 13.62 17.25
C GLU A 18 5.08 14.51 17.55
N ILE A 19 4.54 14.46 18.77
CA ILE A 19 3.42 15.31 19.20
C ILE A 19 3.78 16.80 19.15
N PHE A 20 4.99 17.15 19.58
CA PHE A 20 5.48 18.53 19.63
C PHE A 20 6.35 18.91 18.43
N GLN A 21 6.53 18.03 17.44
CA GLN A 21 7.32 18.25 16.23
C GLN A 21 8.77 18.67 16.49
N LEU A 22 9.42 18.03 17.46
CA LEU A 22 10.77 18.33 17.88
C LEU A 22 11.81 17.58 17.02
N THR A 23 13.01 18.15 16.90
CA THR A 23 14.20 17.39 16.50
C THR A 23 14.70 16.53 17.67
N ASP A 24 15.61 15.57 17.42
CA ASP A 24 16.22 14.77 18.50
C ASP A 24 16.97 15.67 19.48
N GLU A 25 17.60 16.75 19.00
CA GLU A 25 18.31 17.72 19.84
C GLU A 25 17.35 18.56 20.69
N GLN A 26 16.26 19.06 20.10
CA GLN A 26 15.23 19.79 20.83
C GLN A 26 14.54 18.91 21.90
N LEU A 27 14.23 17.65 21.53
CA LEU A 27 13.68 16.70 22.47
C LEU A 27 14.60 16.48 23.67
N LEU A 28 15.90 16.28 23.40
CA LEU A 28 16.88 16.08 24.47
C LEU A 28 16.97 17.33 25.37
N GLY A 29 17.00 18.53 24.77
CA GLY A 29 16.95 19.79 25.52
C GLY A 29 15.69 19.90 26.39
N SER A 30 14.52 19.56 25.85
CA SER A 30 13.26 19.54 26.63
C SER A 30 13.30 18.53 27.77
N ILE A 31 13.84 17.33 27.57
CA ILE A 31 13.99 16.34 28.66
C ILE A 31 14.92 16.83 29.78
N PHE A 32 15.96 17.61 29.46
CA PHE A 32 16.90 18.10 30.45
C PHE A 32 16.41 19.36 31.19
N PHE A 33 15.63 20.23 30.56
CA PHE A 33 15.33 21.56 31.03
C PHE A 33 13.84 21.86 31.26
N ASP A 34 12.92 20.93 30.92
CA ASP A 34 11.47 21.14 31.07
C ASP A 34 10.87 20.09 31.98
N ASP A 35 10.43 20.51 33.15
CA ASP A 35 9.83 19.64 34.18
C ASP A 35 8.58 18.90 33.68
N ARG A 36 7.86 19.48 32.70
CA ARG A 36 6.69 18.81 32.12
C ARG A 36 7.08 17.56 31.34
N PHE A 37 8.20 17.60 30.61
CA PHE A 37 8.73 16.44 29.89
C PHE A 37 9.25 15.40 30.87
N GLN A 38 9.95 15.84 31.94
CA GLN A 38 10.44 14.95 32.99
C GLN A 38 9.26 14.27 33.72
N TYR A 39 8.22 15.04 34.06
CA TYR A 39 7.02 14.49 34.69
C TYR A 39 6.32 13.47 33.80
N ALA A 40 6.09 13.79 32.52
CA ALA A 40 5.47 12.90 31.54
C ALA A 40 6.23 11.59 31.35
N LEU A 41 7.56 11.63 31.47
CA LEU A 41 8.45 10.48 31.35
C LEU A 41 8.78 9.81 32.71
N ARG A 42 8.21 10.32 33.80
CA ARG A 42 8.47 9.85 35.21
C ARG A 42 9.95 9.94 35.61
N LEU A 43 10.61 11.02 35.20
CA LEU A 43 12.03 11.28 35.45
C LEU A 43 12.28 12.35 36.52
N THR A 44 11.26 12.85 37.21
CA THR A 44 11.37 13.93 38.20
C THR A 44 12.20 13.57 39.43
N SER A 45 12.45 12.27 39.68
CA SER A 45 13.28 11.78 40.76
C SER A 45 14.74 11.50 40.36
N GLU A 46 15.06 11.67 39.06
CA GLU A 46 16.38 11.36 38.52
C GLU A 46 17.30 12.57 38.59
N GLU A 47 18.49 12.39 39.13
CA GLU A 47 19.52 13.44 39.15
C GLU A 47 19.94 13.84 37.73
N ARG A 48 19.95 12.87 36.81
CA ARG A 48 20.23 13.05 35.39
C ARG A 48 19.32 12.14 34.54
N PRO A 49 18.63 12.68 33.55
CA PRO A 49 17.85 11.84 32.63
C PRO A 49 18.70 10.72 32.04
N PRO A 50 18.18 9.46 31.97
CA PRO A 50 18.93 8.28 31.53
C PRO A 50 19.04 8.23 29.97
N VAL A 51 18.92 9.35 29.28
CA VAL A 51 18.97 9.49 27.82
C VAL A 51 20.15 10.37 27.40
N SER A 52 20.65 10.12 26.20
CA SER A 52 21.71 10.89 25.56
C SER A 52 21.40 11.04 24.07
N PHE A 53 22.15 11.91 23.38
CA PHE A 53 21.97 12.10 21.94
C PHE A 53 21.95 10.78 21.14
N ASN A 54 22.85 9.86 21.47
CA ASN A 54 22.95 8.58 20.79
C ASN A 54 21.87 7.57 21.21
N THR A 55 21.12 7.81 22.30
CA THR A 55 20.10 6.87 22.79
C THR A 55 19.04 6.59 21.74
N PHE A 56 18.48 7.63 21.13
CA PHE A 56 17.43 7.49 20.11
C PHE A 56 17.94 6.87 18.82
N THR A 57 19.13 7.25 18.37
CA THR A 57 19.77 6.64 17.19
C THR A 57 20.07 5.17 17.39
N ASN A 58 20.64 4.82 18.56
CA ASN A 58 20.94 3.43 18.91
C ASN A 58 19.67 2.59 19.04
N PHE A 59 18.60 3.15 19.61
CA PHE A 59 17.32 2.46 19.69
C PHE A 59 16.77 2.14 18.29
N ARG A 60 16.66 3.14 17.41
CA ARG A 60 16.19 2.94 16.02
C ARG A 60 17.05 1.93 15.27
N ASN A 61 18.38 1.96 15.43
CA ASN A 61 19.28 1.01 14.80
C ASN A 61 19.10 -0.42 15.35
N ARG A 62 18.81 -0.60 16.64
CA ARG A 62 18.52 -1.91 17.24
C ARG A 62 17.20 -2.47 16.73
N VAL A 63 16.14 -1.66 16.65
CA VAL A 63 14.85 -2.06 16.09
C VAL A 63 15.02 -2.48 14.62
N TYR A 64 15.76 -1.69 13.83
CA TYR A 64 16.09 -2.01 12.45
C TYR A 64 16.89 -3.33 12.32
N ALA A 65 17.92 -3.51 13.16
CA ALA A 65 18.72 -4.74 13.13
C ALA A 65 17.89 -5.97 13.53
N TYR A 66 16.99 -5.82 14.52
CA TYR A 66 16.08 -6.89 14.93
C TYR A 66 15.13 -7.30 13.80
N TYR A 67 14.53 -6.31 13.12
CA TYR A 67 13.71 -6.57 11.95
C TYR A 67 14.46 -7.35 10.86
N ASN A 68 15.68 -6.91 10.51
CA ASN A 68 16.47 -7.59 9.49
C ASN A 68 16.89 -9.03 9.88
N LEU A 69 17.01 -9.30 11.17
CA LEU A 69 17.39 -10.62 11.67
C LEU A 69 16.19 -11.58 11.75
N THR A 70 15.03 -11.07 12.16
CA THR A 70 13.86 -11.90 12.54
C THR A 70 12.68 -11.78 11.58
N GLY A 71 12.62 -10.72 10.75
CA GLY A 71 11.44 -10.33 9.99
C GLY A 71 10.31 -9.71 10.82
N ILE A 72 10.47 -9.59 12.16
CA ILE A 72 9.43 -9.10 13.06
C ILE A 72 9.49 -7.58 13.17
N ASP A 73 8.36 -6.92 12.87
CA ASP A 73 8.19 -5.48 13.02
C ASP A 73 7.64 -5.14 14.42
N LEU A 74 8.56 -4.85 15.35
CA LEU A 74 8.19 -4.48 16.72
C LEU A 74 7.35 -3.20 16.79
N ILE A 75 7.56 -2.26 15.87
CA ILE A 75 6.77 -1.00 15.85
C ILE A 75 5.35 -1.26 15.39
N GLN A 76 5.16 -2.15 14.41
CA GLN A 76 3.84 -2.58 13.98
C GLN A 76 3.07 -3.26 15.12
N GLN A 77 3.71 -4.21 15.83
CA GLN A 77 3.11 -4.89 16.98
C GLN A 77 2.70 -3.90 18.07
N GLU A 78 3.53 -2.89 18.36
CA GLU A 78 3.20 -1.85 19.34
C GLU A 78 2.06 -0.93 18.87
N VAL A 79 1.98 -0.61 17.58
CA VAL A 79 0.81 0.13 17.01
C VAL A 79 -0.47 -0.66 17.24
N GLU A 80 -0.48 -1.95 16.92
CA GLU A 80 -1.64 -2.83 17.08
C GLU A 80 -2.06 -2.95 18.55
N SER A 81 -1.09 -3.19 19.43
CA SER A 81 -1.35 -3.30 20.88
C SER A 81 -1.88 -1.99 21.47
N LEU A 82 -1.22 -0.87 21.18
CA LEU A 82 -1.62 0.45 21.67
C LEU A 82 -2.98 0.87 21.13
N SER A 83 -3.24 0.63 19.85
CA SER A 83 -4.53 0.98 19.22
C SER A 83 -5.69 0.20 19.83
N ARG A 84 -5.50 -1.09 20.14
CA ARG A 84 -6.48 -1.93 20.81
C ARG A 84 -6.81 -1.37 22.20
N LEU A 85 -5.80 -1.06 23.02
CA LEU A 85 -6.00 -0.48 24.36
C LEU A 85 -6.74 0.87 24.30
N ILE A 86 -6.42 1.71 23.30
CA ILE A 86 -7.11 3.00 23.14
C ILE A 86 -8.55 2.79 22.67
N ALA A 87 -8.79 1.86 21.74
CA ALA A 87 -10.13 1.53 21.25
C ALA A 87 -11.04 1.02 22.38
N GLU A 88 -10.51 0.09 23.21
CA GLU A 88 -11.20 -0.40 24.41
C GLU A 88 -11.52 0.74 25.39
N HIS A 89 -10.56 1.62 25.66
CA HIS A 89 -10.77 2.77 26.56
C HIS A 89 -11.80 3.76 26.04
N LEU A 90 -11.87 3.96 24.74
CA LEU A 90 -12.83 4.88 24.09
C LEU A 90 -14.15 4.19 23.73
N ASN A 91 -14.28 2.90 23.97
CA ASN A 91 -15.42 2.06 23.57
C ASN A 91 -15.70 2.15 22.06
N ILE A 92 -14.65 2.16 21.24
CA ILE A 92 -14.78 2.14 19.77
C ILE A 92 -15.01 0.70 19.32
N ASP A 93 -16.13 0.49 18.59
CA ASP A 93 -16.43 -0.79 17.97
C ASP A 93 -15.53 -1.03 16.75
N GLY A 94 -14.97 -2.24 16.66
CA GLY A 94 -14.10 -2.65 15.55
C GLY A 94 -14.83 -3.05 14.27
N GLN A 95 -16.15 -3.02 14.20
CA GLN A 95 -16.94 -3.51 13.06
C GLN A 95 -16.81 -2.66 11.79
N LYS A 96 -16.54 -1.37 11.95
CA LYS A 96 -16.35 -0.44 10.82
C LYS A 96 -14.90 -0.06 10.66
N ILE A 97 -14.38 -0.36 9.48
CA ILE A 97 -13.01 -0.07 9.09
C ILE A 97 -13.02 0.85 7.87
N ARG A 98 -12.10 1.77 7.80
CA ARG A 98 -11.82 2.55 6.59
C ARG A 98 -10.33 2.61 6.34
N MET A 99 -9.95 2.65 5.07
CA MET A 99 -8.55 2.67 4.67
C MET A 99 -8.32 3.64 3.53
N ASP A 100 -7.13 4.20 3.51
CA ASP A 100 -6.68 5.08 2.44
C ASP A 100 -5.16 5.05 2.32
N SER A 101 -4.67 5.34 1.10
CA SER A 101 -3.25 5.40 0.80
C SER A 101 -2.83 6.78 0.33
N PHE A 102 -1.60 7.13 0.63
CA PHE A 102 -0.99 8.36 0.14
C PHE A 102 0.51 8.20 -0.08
N MET A 103 1.02 8.95 -1.05
CA MET A 103 2.45 8.92 -1.37
C MET A 103 3.26 9.70 -0.33
N VAL A 104 4.40 9.13 0.05
CA VAL A 104 5.43 9.73 0.91
C VAL A 104 6.73 9.78 0.14
N SER A 105 7.30 10.97 -0.01
CA SER A 105 8.54 11.16 -0.77
C SER A 105 9.75 10.63 0.00
N SER A 106 10.63 9.91 -0.69
CA SER A 106 11.96 9.61 -0.16
C SER A 106 12.82 10.88 -0.09
N SER A 107 13.76 10.93 0.84
CA SER A 107 14.74 12.01 0.94
C SER A 107 15.87 11.92 -0.10
N CYS A 108 15.76 11.02 -1.07
CA CYS A 108 16.73 10.91 -2.15
C CYS A 108 16.52 12.00 -3.21
N LYS A 109 17.60 12.41 -3.84
CA LYS A 109 17.55 13.33 -4.99
C LYS A 109 16.95 12.63 -6.19
N ASN A 110 16.10 13.31 -6.95
CA ASN A 110 15.70 12.86 -8.27
C ASN A 110 16.90 12.91 -9.20
N LEU A 111 17.29 11.77 -9.74
CA LEU A 111 18.42 11.64 -10.66
C LEU A 111 17.91 11.51 -12.09
N SER A 112 18.57 12.18 -13.03
CA SER A 112 18.41 11.83 -14.44
C SER A 112 18.99 10.45 -14.69
N ARG A 113 18.64 9.83 -15.82
CA ARG A 113 19.15 8.50 -16.18
C ARG A 113 20.68 8.44 -16.22
N ILE A 114 21.31 9.49 -16.78
CA ILE A 114 22.77 9.65 -16.80
C ILE A 114 23.33 9.76 -15.38
N GLU A 115 22.71 10.60 -14.55
CA GLU A 115 23.11 10.76 -13.14
C GLU A 115 22.97 9.45 -12.35
N LEU A 116 21.94 8.67 -12.62
CA LEU A 116 21.73 7.38 -11.98
C LEU A 116 22.88 6.42 -12.31
N VAL A 117 23.13 6.20 -13.59
CA VAL A 117 24.21 5.29 -14.05
C VAL A 117 25.55 5.76 -13.51
N TYR A 118 25.88 7.03 -13.65
CA TYR A 118 27.09 7.61 -13.09
C TYR A 118 27.23 7.38 -11.58
N THR A 119 26.14 7.60 -10.84
CA THR A 119 26.17 7.49 -9.36
C THR A 119 26.37 6.04 -8.92
N VAL A 120 25.77 5.09 -9.60
CA VAL A 120 25.96 3.65 -9.34
C VAL A 120 27.41 3.26 -9.62
N ASN A 121 27.93 3.62 -10.80
CA ASN A 121 29.33 3.36 -11.16
C ASN A 121 30.29 3.94 -10.12
N TYR A 122 30.09 5.21 -9.74
CA TYR A 122 30.91 5.89 -8.74
C TYR A 122 30.90 5.20 -7.37
N GLN A 123 29.73 4.78 -6.89
CA GLN A 123 29.61 4.09 -5.60
C GLN A 123 30.37 2.76 -5.62
N PHE A 124 30.23 1.99 -6.70
CA PHE A 124 30.93 0.73 -6.86
C PHE A 124 32.46 0.93 -6.97
N ILE A 125 32.91 1.88 -7.78
CA ILE A 125 34.33 2.24 -7.88
C ILE A 125 34.90 2.67 -6.53
N LYS A 126 34.17 3.48 -5.78
CA LYS A 126 34.58 3.91 -4.43
C LYS A 126 34.71 2.71 -3.47
N MET A 127 33.85 1.72 -3.56
CA MET A 127 33.93 0.50 -2.78
C MET A 127 35.16 -0.33 -3.21
N LEU A 128 35.40 -0.52 -4.51
CA LEU A 128 36.56 -1.19 -5.02
C LEU A 128 37.89 -0.52 -4.58
N ALA A 129 37.92 0.82 -4.62
CA ALA A 129 39.10 1.60 -4.20
C ALA A 129 39.45 1.40 -2.72
N GLN A 130 38.49 1.06 -1.86
CA GLN A 130 38.73 0.73 -0.44
C GLN A 130 39.37 -0.67 -0.28
N LEU A 131 39.18 -1.56 -1.26
CA LEU A 131 39.78 -2.90 -1.27
C LEU A 131 41.14 -2.87 -1.95
N SER A 132 41.19 -2.48 -3.22
CA SER A 132 42.40 -2.22 -4.02
C SER A 132 42.06 -1.40 -5.25
N THR A 133 42.88 -0.39 -5.55
CA THR A 133 42.73 0.40 -6.77
C THR A 133 43.06 -0.39 -8.05
N GLU A 134 43.75 -1.55 -7.93
CA GLU A 134 44.08 -2.44 -9.04
C GLU A 134 42.81 -3.16 -9.59
N LEU A 135 41.79 -3.29 -8.78
CA LEU A 135 40.48 -3.86 -9.18
C LEU A 135 39.68 -2.93 -10.08
N ILE A 136 40.08 -1.68 -10.19
CA ILE A 136 39.33 -0.67 -10.98
C ILE A 136 39.91 -0.69 -12.41
N PRO A 137 39.06 -0.93 -13.44
CA PRO A 137 39.46 -0.79 -14.83
C PRO A 137 40.10 0.57 -15.10
N GLU A 138 41.15 0.60 -15.93
CA GLU A 138 41.95 1.82 -16.18
C GLU A 138 41.05 2.98 -16.66
N GLU A 139 40.11 2.70 -17.57
CA GLU A 139 39.16 3.66 -18.10
C GLU A 139 38.18 4.26 -17.03
N CYS A 140 38.04 3.57 -15.90
CA CYS A 140 37.16 3.98 -14.81
C CYS A 140 37.87 4.72 -13.67
N LYS A 141 39.22 4.81 -13.68
CA LYS A 141 39.97 5.50 -12.62
C LYS A 141 39.68 7.01 -12.54
N SER A 142 39.33 7.63 -13.66
CA SER A 142 38.92 9.06 -13.72
C SER A 142 37.75 9.41 -12.81
N TYR A 143 36.87 8.46 -12.42
CA TYR A 143 35.82 8.73 -11.44
C TYR A 143 36.33 9.18 -10.08
N LEU A 144 37.55 8.84 -9.71
CA LEU A 144 38.16 9.23 -8.43
C LEU A 144 38.74 10.66 -8.48
N GLU A 145 38.80 11.26 -9.65
CA GLU A 145 39.33 12.62 -9.83
C GLU A 145 38.35 13.69 -9.37
N LYS A 146 38.87 14.76 -8.76
CA LYS A 146 38.07 15.87 -8.31
C LYS A 146 37.49 16.64 -9.51
N GLY A 147 36.18 16.72 -9.57
CA GLY A 147 35.46 17.45 -10.62
C GLY A 147 34.92 16.58 -11.75
N HIS A 148 35.33 15.31 -11.89
CA HIS A 148 34.87 14.38 -12.94
C HIS A 148 33.34 14.32 -13.04
N LYS A 149 32.64 14.28 -11.90
CA LYS A 149 31.16 14.32 -11.88
C LYS A 149 30.59 15.54 -12.60
N ASN A 150 31.16 16.72 -12.37
CA ASN A 150 30.66 17.95 -12.97
C ASN A 150 30.88 18.00 -14.48
N GLU A 151 32.00 17.46 -14.94
CA GLU A 151 32.32 17.40 -16.36
C GLU A 151 31.47 16.36 -17.08
N THR A 152 31.23 15.23 -16.43
CA THR A 152 30.46 14.14 -17.01
C THR A 152 28.97 14.44 -17.05
N ILE A 153 28.40 15.02 -16.03
CA ILE A 153 26.94 15.19 -15.92
C ILE A 153 26.49 16.59 -16.38
N TYR A 154 27.03 17.64 -15.74
CA TYR A 154 26.46 18.99 -15.88
C TYR A 154 26.93 19.77 -17.12
N ARG A 155 27.98 19.32 -17.81
CA ARG A 155 28.45 19.92 -19.05
C ARG A 155 28.01 19.16 -20.31
N THR A 156 27.05 18.26 -20.20
CA THR A 156 26.52 17.49 -21.32
C THR A 156 25.42 18.26 -22.02
N LYS A 157 25.50 18.40 -23.34
CA LYS A 157 24.42 18.92 -24.18
C LYS A 157 23.39 17.84 -24.42
N ASP A 158 22.13 18.22 -24.62
CA ASP A 158 21.05 17.26 -24.88
C ASP A 158 21.33 16.35 -26.07
N SER A 159 21.96 16.88 -27.12
CA SER A 159 22.37 16.11 -28.31
C SER A 159 23.44 15.04 -28.05
N GLU A 160 24.14 15.08 -26.92
CA GLU A 160 25.21 14.15 -26.53
C GLU A 160 24.74 13.14 -25.48
N SER A 161 23.50 13.27 -25.04
CA SER A 161 22.96 12.51 -23.88
C SER A 161 22.92 10.99 -24.14
N GLU A 162 22.52 10.57 -25.33
CA GLU A 162 22.44 9.15 -25.70
C GLU A 162 23.81 8.51 -25.77
N THR A 163 24.73 9.12 -26.50
CA THR A 163 26.13 8.64 -26.63
C THR A 163 26.81 8.56 -25.27
N LYS A 164 26.54 9.51 -24.40
CA LYS A 164 27.11 9.53 -23.05
C LYS A 164 26.50 8.46 -22.16
N LEU A 165 25.20 8.21 -22.27
CA LEU A 165 24.55 7.12 -21.58
C LEU A 165 25.12 5.77 -22.00
N GLU A 166 25.28 5.53 -23.30
CA GLU A 166 25.92 4.31 -23.84
C GLU A 166 27.32 4.12 -23.28
N PHE A 167 28.12 5.19 -23.27
CA PHE A 167 29.47 5.15 -22.72
C PHE A 167 29.49 4.76 -21.23
N LEU A 168 28.64 5.40 -20.41
CA LEU A 168 28.56 5.10 -18.98
C LEU A 168 28.05 3.69 -18.69
N LEU A 169 27.12 3.18 -19.50
CA LEU A 169 26.61 1.81 -19.38
C LEU A 169 27.67 0.79 -19.80
N LYS A 170 28.49 1.09 -20.84
CA LYS A 170 29.62 0.25 -21.21
C LYS A 170 30.63 0.14 -20.05
N GLN A 171 30.97 1.27 -19.44
CA GLN A 171 31.81 1.29 -18.24
C GLN A 171 31.19 0.47 -17.09
N ALA A 172 29.88 0.52 -16.92
CA ALA A 172 29.18 -0.29 -15.92
C ALA A 172 29.33 -1.80 -16.19
N GLY A 173 29.29 -2.24 -17.47
CA GLY A 173 29.56 -3.61 -17.87
C GLY A 173 31.00 -4.06 -17.56
N GLU A 174 31.97 -3.20 -17.82
CA GLU A 174 33.37 -3.45 -17.48
C GLU A 174 33.58 -3.57 -15.97
N LEU A 175 32.94 -2.69 -15.20
CA LEU A 175 32.96 -2.74 -13.74
C LEU A 175 32.28 -4.01 -13.19
N TYR A 176 31.21 -4.46 -13.82
CA TYR A 176 30.56 -5.72 -13.44
C TYR A 176 31.48 -6.91 -13.63
N ASN A 177 32.17 -7.01 -14.78
CA ASN A 177 33.13 -8.07 -15.05
C ASN A 177 34.33 -8.03 -14.08
N SER A 178 34.85 -6.84 -13.81
CA SER A 178 35.90 -6.66 -12.80
C SER A 178 35.43 -7.11 -11.39
N GLY A 179 34.18 -6.85 -11.04
CA GLY A 179 33.58 -7.32 -9.79
C GLY A 179 33.46 -8.84 -9.72
N LEU A 180 33.15 -9.52 -10.83
CA LEU A 180 33.11 -10.98 -10.90
C LEU A 180 34.53 -11.59 -10.71
N GLU A 181 35.55 -11.01 -11.36
CA GLU A 181 36.95 -11.42 -11.22
C GLU A 181 37.49 -11.23 -9.80
N ALA A 182 37.07 -10.15 -9.13
CA ALA A 182 37.43 -9.86 -7.74
C ALA A 182 36.88 -10.88 -6.72
N GLY A 183 35.86 -11.66 -7.13
CA GLY A 183 35.35 -12.82 -6.41
C GLY A 183 34.29 -12.53 -5.37
N LYS A 184 33.94 -13.57 -4.59
CA LYS A 184 32.75 -13.62 -3.73
C LYS A 184 32.60 -12.44 -2.79
N LYS A 185 33.68 -11.93 -2.21
CA LYS A 185 33.61 -10.78 -1.27
C LYS A 185 33.09 -9.50 -1.91
N VAL A 186 33.34 -9.30 -3.21
CA VAL A 186 32.82 -8.13 -3.96
C VAL A 186 31.40 -8.39 -4.44
N ILE A 187 31.11 -9.59 -4.93
CA ILE A 187 29.78 -9.97 -5.44
C ILE A 187 28.69 -9.87 -4.36
N GLU A 188 29.03 -10.13 -3.12
CA GLU A 188 28.09 -10.06 -1.99
C GLU A 188 27.83 -8.63 -1.49
N THR A 189 28.56 -7.62 -1.98
CA THR A 189 28.34 -6.21 -1.57
C THR A 189 27.04 -5.64 -2.14
N GLU A 190 26.47 -4.70 -1.42
CA GLU A 190 25.25 -4.01 -1.88
C GLU A 190 25.54 -3.14 -3.12
N GLU A 191 26.75 -2.61 -3.23
CA GLU A 191 27.17 -1.83 -4.39
C GLU A 191 27.22 -2.70 -5.65
N PHE A 192 27.71 -3.94 -5.58
CA PHE A 192 27.72 -4.86 -6.71
C PHE A 192 26.29 -5.30 -7.10
N LYS A 193 25.47 -5.64 -6.11
CA LYS A 193 24.04 -5.99 -6.35
C LYS A 193 23.30 -4.83 -7.01
N THR A 194 23.54 -3.60 -6.55
CA THR A 194 22.94 -2.39 -7.13
C THR A 194 23.43 -2.15 -8.57
N LEU A 195 24.73 -2.35 -8.84
CA LEU A 195 25.29 -2.28 -10.19
C LEU A 195 24.64 -3.31 -11.13
N LYS A 196 24.55 -4.57 -10.69
CA LYS A 196 23.88 -5.64 -11.45
C LYS A 196 22.43 -5.33 -11.74
N ARG A 197 21.68 -4.87 -10.72
CA ARG A 197 20.27 -4.46 -10.86
C ARG A 197 20.14 -3.33 -11.89
N MET A 198 20.93 -2.28 -11.75
CA MET A 198 20.91 -1.14 -12.67
C MET A 198 21.20 -1.57 -14.11
N LEU A 199 22.20 -2.41 -14.34
CA LEU A 199 22.50 -2.94 -15.67
C LEU A 199 21.31 -3.70 -16.24
N GLY A 200 20.72 -4.68 -15.53
CA GLY A 200 19.57 -5.44 -15.99
C GLY A 200 18.34 -4.59 -16.29
N GLU A 201 18.13 -3.50 -15.54
CA GLU A 201 17.01 -2.59 -15.74
C GLU A 201 17.21 -1.60 -16.89
N GLN A 202 18.46 -1.16 -17.14
CA GLN A 202 18.79 -0.09 -18.09
C GLN A 202 19.26 -0.58 -19.45
N THR A 203 19.63 -1.86 -19.58
CA THR A 203 20.15 -2.43 -20.83
C THR A 203 19.24 -3.50 -21.41
N LYS A 204 19.36 -3.78 -22.70
CA LYS A 204 18.69 -4.91 -23.36
C LYS A 204 19.29 -6.22 -22.84
N ASP A 205 18.51 -7.29 -22.95
CA ASP A 205 18.84 -8.59 -22.35
C ASP A 205 20.19 -9.16 -22.84
N ASP A 206 21.14 -9.11 -21.93
CA ASP A 206 22.38 -9.92 -21.95
C ASP A 206 22.71 -10.27 -20.50
N ASP A 207 22.47 -11.51 -20.10
CA ASP A 207 22.68 -11.98 -18.72
C ASP A 207 24.10 -11.77 -18.20
N ASN A 208 25.07 -11.65 -19.11
CA ASN A 208 26.48 -11.45 -18.77
C ASN A 208 26.97 -10.02 -18.98
N PHE A 209 26.14 -9.12 -19.50
CA PHE A 209 26.46 -7.72 -19.81
C PHE A 209 27.73 -7.52 -20.65
N ASN A 210 28.03 -8.47 -21.54
CA ASN A 210 29.16 -8.36 -22.47
C ASN A 210 28.90 -7.39 -23.62
N ILE A 211 27.62 -7.32 -24.03
CA ILE A 211 27.13 -6.35 -24.99
C ILE A 211 26.10 -5.45 -24.28
N VAL A 212 26.50 -4.21 -24.06
CA VAL A 212 25.66 -3.27 -23.30
C VAL A 212 24.98 -2.31 -24.25
N GLU A 213 23.73 -2.61 -24.59
CA GLU A 213 22.85 -1.71 -25.36
C GLU A 213 21.79 -1.09 -24.46
N PRO A 214 21.62 0.25 -24.44
CA PRO A 214 20.60 0.90 -23.61
C PRO A 214 19.19 0.54 -24.06
N LYS A 215 18.28 0.29 -23.10
CA LYS A 215 16.85 0.24 -23.34
C LYS A 215 16.34 1.62 -23.72
N GLU A 216 15.32 1.69 -24.57
CA GLU A 216 14.58 2.93 -24.76
C GLU A 216 13.87 3.35 -23.46
N SER A 217 13.79 4.65 -23.17
CA SER A 217 13.23 5.16 -21.90
C SER A 217 11.81 4.67 -21.64
N LYS A 218 10.98 4.47 -22.68
CA LYS A 218 9.62 3.94 -22.55
C LYS A 218 9.53 2.47 -22.12
N ASN A 219 10.65 1.72 -22.26
CA ASN A 219 10.75 0.29 -21.94
C ASN A 219 11.38 0.06 -20.55
N ILE A 220 11.69 1.12 -19.82
CA ILE A 220 12.17 1.03 -18.44
C ILE A 220 10.96 0.90 -17.53
N ALA A 221 10.94 -0.16 -16.71
CA ALA A 221 9.85 -0.43 -15.79
C ALA A 221 9.76 0.63 -14.68
N SER A 222 8.56 0.90 -14.18
CA SER A 222 8.32 1.90 -13.13
C SER A 222 8.91 1.52 -11.76
N ASP A 223 9.21 0.23 -11.56
CA ASP A 223 9.89 -0.32 -10.38
C ASP A 223 11.41 -0.29 -10.47
N SER A 224 11.95 0.20 -11.59
CA SER A 224 13.39 0.34 -11.77
C SER A 224 14.03 1.24 -10.72
N LEU A 225 15.31 1.01 -10.47
CA LEU A 225 16.13 1.80 -9.55
C LEU A 225 16.06 3.30 -9.88
N GLN A 226 15.59 4.10 -8.93
CA GLN A 226 15.50 5.55 -9.07
C GLN A 226 16.71 6.27 -8.48
N ASN A 227 17.23 5.74 -7.37
CA ASN A 227 18.41 6.29 -6.70
C ASN A 227 19.10 5.21 -5.88
N PRO A 228 20.42 4.99 -6.04
CA PRO A 228 21.15 3.96 -5.28
C PRO A 228 21.25 4.27 -3.78
N SER A 229 20.94 5.50 -3.34
CA SER A 229 20.90 5.85 -1.92
C SER A 229 19.60 5.39 -1.24
N ASP A 230 18.57 5.06 -2.02
CA ASP A 230 17.29 4.52 -1.55
C ASP A 230 16.75 3.56 -2.63
N PRO A 231 17.30 2.34 -2.72
CA PRO A 231 17.00 1.41 -3.80
C PRO A 231 15.58 0.84 -3.76
N ASP A 232 14.88 0.97 -2.64
CA ASP A 232 13.50 0.50 -2.47
C ASP A 232 12.47 1.54 -2.94
N ALA A 233 12.87 2.82 -3.04
CA ALA A 233 11.98 3.89 -3.48
C ALA A 233 11.70 3.77 -4.99
N THR A 234 10.41 3.74 -5.37
CA THR A 234 9.98 3.62 -6.76
C THR A 234 9.28 4.87 -7.26
N TYR A 235 9.18 4.99 -8.58
CA TYR A 235 8.55 6.13 -9.24
C TYR A 235 7.04 5.92 -9.40
N ARG A 236 6.23 6.94 -9.09
CA ARG A 236 4.80 7.02 -9.44
C ARG A 236 4.43 8.42 -9.88
N PHE A 237 3.63 8.50 -10.93
CA PHE A 237 3.03 9.76 -11.37
C PHE A 237 1.55 9.80 -10.98
N LYS A 238 1.17 10.68 -10.04
CA LYS A 238 -0.22 11.00 -9.68
C LYS A 238 -0.22 12.45 -9.19
N TYR A 239 -0.79 13.36 -9.97
CA TYR A 239 -0.74 14.82 -9.70
C TYR A 239 0.67 15.43 -9.66
N GLY A 240 1.68 14.72 -10.14
CA GLY A 240 3.08 15.07 -10.14
C GLY A 240 3.97 13.84 -10.00
N SER A 241 5.27 13.99 -10.26
CA SER A 241 6.24 12.91 -10.09
C SER A 241 6.61 12.75 -8.62
N ASN A 242 6.58 11.52 -8.13
CA ASN A 242 7.00 11.16 -6.79
C ASN A 242 7.95 9.96 -6.83
N ILE A 243 9.08 10.05 -6.16
CA ILE A 243 9.98 8.93 -5.89
C ILE A 243 9.92 8.66 -4.39
N GLY A 244 9.50 7.46 -4.02
CA GLY A 244 9.32 7.12 -2.62
C GLY A 244 8.44 5.92 -2.40
N TYR A 245 7.53 6.06 -1.46
CA TYR A 245 6.69 5.00 -0.92
C TYR A 245 5.22 5.40 -0.91
N THR A 246 4.35 4.41 -0.92
CA THR A 246 2.93 4.58 -0.60
C THR A 246 2.69 4.11 0.83
N ALA A 247 2.21 5.00 1.67
CA ALA A 247 1.70 4.67 3.00
C ALA A 247 0.22 4.32 2.89
N ASN A 248 -0.18 3.18 3.46
CA ASN A 248 -1.56 2.81 3.67
C ASN A 248 -1.87 2.88 5.17
N VAL A 249 -3.03 3.39 5.53
CA VAL A 249 -3.50 3.45 6.91
C VAL A 249 -4.87 2.83 7.03
N VAL A 250 -5.07 2.06 8.07
CA VAL A 250 -6.32 1.36 8.38
C VAL A 250 -6.84 1.87 9.71
N GLU A 251 -8.05 2.37 9.73
CA GLU A 251 -8.67 3.00 10.89
C GLU A 251 -10.00 2.34 11.22
N ILE A 252 -10.19 1.92 12.45
CA ILE A 252 -11.52 1.59 12.99
C ILE A 252 -12.21 2.86 13.46
N PHE A 253 -13.54 2.91 13.35
CA PHE A 253 -14.31 4.11 13.70
C PHE A 253 -15.77 3.82 14.03
N ASP A 254 -16.34 4.66 14.89
CA ASP A 254 -17.78 4.75 15.18
C ASP A 254 -18.14 6.16 15.68
N GLU A 255 -19.26 6.31 16.38
CA GLU A 255 -19.68 7.57 17.01
C GLU A 255 -18.76 8.03 18.16
N ASN A 256 -18.04 7.11 18.80
CA ASN A 256 -17.14 7.41 19.92
C ASN A 256 -15.78 7.94 19.45
N GLY A 257 -15.43 7.68 18.18
CA GLY A 257 -14.19 8.18 17.62
C GLY A 257 -13.59 7.32 16.53
N SER A 258 -12.28 7.45 16.36
CA SER A 258 -11.54 6.65 15.38
C SER A 258 -10.08 6.46 15.79
N ILE A 259 -9.51 5.30 15.50
CA ILE A 259 -8.14 4.94 15.82
C ILE A 259 -7.50 4.19 14.66
N ILE A 260 -6.25 4.53 14.31
CA ILE A 260 -5.46 3.80 13.31
C ILE A 260 -4.97 2.51 13.95
N THR A 261 -5.48 1.37 13.49
CA THR A 261 -5.15 0.04 14.01
C THR A 261 -4.00 -0.62 13.29
N ASN A 262 -3.86 -0.30 12.00
CA ASN A 262 -2.83 -0.88 11.15
C ASN A 262 -2.29 0.17 10.16
N TYR A 263 -1.04 0.00 9.76
CA TYR A 263 -0.42 0.80 8.70
C TYR A 263 0.57 -0.06 7.92
N ASP A 264 0.82 0.29 6.69
CA ASP A 264 1.95 -0.25 5.95
C ASP A 264 2.60 0.81 5.06
N LEU A 265 3.85 0.57 4.71
CA LEU A 265 4.64 1.38 3.79
C LEU A 265 5.25 0.45 2.75
N LYS A 266 4.92 0.66 1.51
CA LYS A 266 5.39 -0.12 0.36
C LYS A 266 5.99 0.79 -0.70
N PRO A 267 6.79 0.27 -1.64
CA PRO A 267 7.21 1.03 -2.83
C PRO A 267 6.00 1.66 -3.54
N ASN A 268 6.18 2.82 -4.17
CA ASN A 268 5.07 3.58 -4.80
C ASN A 268 4.29 2.80 -5.87
N ILE A 269 4.89 1.77 -6.47
CA ILE A 269 4.23 0.90 -7.44
C ILE A 269 3.22 -0.05 -6.81
N TYR A 270 3.23 -0.23 -5.48
CA TYR A 270 2.29 -1.10 -4.79
C TYR A 270 0.87 -0.56 -4.94
N SER A 271 -0.05 -1.41 -5.41
CA SER A 271 -1.40 -0.95 -5.73
C SER A 271 -2.32 -0.96 -4.51
N ASP A 272 -3.33 -0.09 -4.55
CA ASP A 272 -4.36 -0.02 -3.52
C ASP A 272 -5.12 -1.36 -3.37
N LYS A 273 -5.31 -2.10 -4.48
CA LYS A 273 -5.89 -3.44 -4.48
C LYS A 273 -5.06 -4.45 -3.67
N HIS A 274 -3.73 -4.40 -3.75
CA HIS A 274 -2.88 -5.27 -2.95
C HIS A 274 -2.97 -4.94 -1.46
N PHE A 275 -3.00 -3.65 -1.08
CA PHE A 275 -3.25 -3.27 0.32
C PHE A 275 -4.58 -3.81 0.85
N SER A 276 -5.63 -3.81 0.04
CA SER A 276 -6.92 -4.39 0.43
C SER A 276 -6.82 -5.91 0.63
N SER A 277 -6.08 -6.62 -0.24
CA SER A 277 -5.83 -8.05 -0.07
C SER A 277 -5.06 -8.35 1.22
N ASP A 278 -3.98 -7.59 1.48
CA ASP A 278 -3.17 -7.76 2.69
C ASP A 278 -4.01 -7.58 3.97
N ILE A 279 -4.89 -6.60 4.01
CA ILE A 279 -5.75 -6.35 5.18
C ILE A 279 -6.80 -7.45 5.37
N ILE A 280 -7.39 -7.97 4.27
CA ILE A 280 -8.33 -9.08 4.35
C ILE A 280 -7.62 -10.34 4.88
N GLU A 281 -6.37 -10.59 4.49
CA GLU A 281 -5.57 -11.71 5.02
C GLU A 281 -5.28 -11.53 6.50
N ILE A 282 -4.84 -10.36 6.95
CA ILE A 282 -4.62 -10.07 8.38
C ILE A 282 -5.90 -10.27 9.20
N LEU A 283 -7.05 -9.83 8.69
CA LEU A 283 -8.32 -10.01 9.38
C LEU A 283 -8.73 -11.49 9.41
N SER A 284 -8.47 -12.27 8.36
CA SER A 284 -8.71 -13.70 8.33
C SER A 284 -7.91 -14.42 9.42
N ASP A 285 -6.62 -14.13 9.54
CA ASP A 285 -5.74 -14.75 10.53
C ASP A 285 -6.21 -14.47 11.97
N ILE A 286 -6.67 -13.24 12.23
CA ILE A 286 -7.23 -12.86 13.55
C ILE A 286 -8.51 -13.65 13.87
N TYR A 287 -9.36 -13.90 12.87
CA TYR A 287 -10.59 -14.69 13.05
C TYR A 287 -10.29 -16.16 13.29
N ASP A 288 -9.35 -16.74 12.56
CA ASP A 288 -8.97 -18.14 12.73
C ASP A 288 -8.37 -18.40 14.11
N ASP A 289 -7.54 -17.47 14.64
CA ASP A 289 -7.00 -17.54 15.99
C ASP A 289 -8.09 -17.38 17.09
N ALA A 290 -9.09 -16.55 16.87
CA ALA A 290 -10.20 -16.36 17.81
C ALA A 290 -11.13 -17.58 17.85
N THR A 291 -11.30 -18.29 16.72
CA THR A 291 -12.15 -19.47 16.63
C THR A 291 -11.51 -20.73 17.21
N THR A 292 -10.19 -20.82 17.24
CA THR A 292 -9.45 -21.92 17.87
C THR A 292 -9.48 -21.88 19.40
N ASN A 293 -9.81 -20.72 19.99
CA ASN A 293 -9.87 -20.54 21.45
C ASN A 293 -11.27 -20.58 22.05
N ASP A 294 -12.36 -20.50 21.27
CA ASP A 294 -13.75 -20.59 21.74
C ASP A 294 -14.64 -21.40 20.78
N SER A 295 -14.85 -22.68 21.13
CA SER A 295 -15.94 -23.57 20.71
C SER A 295 -16.27 -23.68 19.20
N GLU A 296 -15.94 -24.86 18.68
CA GLU A 296 -16.22 -25.41 17.34
C GLU A 296 -17.72 -25.45 16.92
N ASP A 297 -18.66 -25.01 17.74
CA ASP A 297 -20.09 -25.31 17.55
C ASP A 297 -20.95 -24.16 16.93
N LYS A 298 -20.42 -23.00 16.64
CA LYS A 298 -21.27 -21.88 16.17
C LYS A 298 -21.01 -21.36 14.75
N ILE A 299 -19.91 -21.67 14.12
CA ILE A 299 -19.53 -21.07 12.82
C ILE A 299 -19.79 -21.97 11.63
N SER A 300 -19.80 -23.30 11.79
CA SER A 300 -20.03 -24.24 10.69
C SER A 300 -21.42 -24.16 10.06
N ASN A 301 -22.43 -23.68 10.79
CA ASN A 301 -23.82 -23.62 10.31
C ASN A 301 -24.19 -22.30 9.55
N THR A 302 -23.25 -21.36 9.41
CA THR A 302 -23.53 -20.04 8.80
C THR A 302 -23.04 -19.93 7.36
N LEU A 303 -22.11 -20.79 6.93
CA LEU A 303 -21.42 -20.67 5.64
C LEU A 303 -22.00 -21.56 4.51
N GLU A 304 -22.98 -22.41 4.79
CA GLU A 304 -23.53 -23.34 3.77
C GLU A 304 -24.82 -22.86 3.07
N ASN A 305 -25.29 -21.62 3.28
CA ASN A 305 -26.57 -21.19 2.73
C ASN A 305 -26.46 -19.95 1.83
N PRO A 306 -26.49 -20.12 0.48
CA PRO A 306 -26.44 -19.02 -0.51
C PRO A 306 -27.61 -18.02 -0.45
N ASP A 307 -28.75 -18.38 0.17
CA ASP A 307 -29.92 -17.48 0.37
C ASP A 307 -29.62 -16.25 1.22
N LYS A 308 -28.43 -16.18 1.81
CA LYS A 308 -28.05 -15.07 2.68
C LYS A 308 -27.52 -13.84 1.96
N ILE A 309 -27.20 -13.90 0.68
CA ILE A 309 -26.68 -12.72 -0.05
C ILE A 309 -27.83 -11.72 -0.30
N GLU A 310 -29.04 -12.17 -0.62
CA GLU A 310 -30.21 -11.28 -0.67
C GLU A 310 -30.68 -10.86 0.72
N GLN A 311 -30.56 -11.72 1.73
CA GLN A 311 -30.82 -11.40 3.13
C GLN A 311 -29.76 -10.48 3.73
N ILE A 312 -28.50 -10.52 3.29
CA ILE A 312 -27.46 -9.58 3.73
C ILE A 312 -27.76 -8.18 3.22
N ASN A 313 -28.27 -8.04 2.01
CA ASN A 313 -28.72 -6.75 1.49
C ASN A 313 -30.03 -6.26 2.15
N SER A 314 -30.89 -7.17 2.64
CA SER A 314 -32.09 -6.83 3.41
C SER A 314 -31.87 -6.81 4.93
N SER A 315 -30.89 -7.57 5.46
CA SER A 315 -30.57 -7.67 6.89
C SER A 315 -29.54 -6.62 7.37
N ILE A 316 -29.12 -5.67 6.53
CA ILE A 316 -28.63 -4.37 7.02
C ILE A 316 -29.68 -3.71 7.94
N GLN A 317 -30.91 -4.20 7.93
CA GLN A 317 -32.00 -3.73 8.78
C GLN A 317 -32.44 -4.66 9.93
N GLU A 318 -32.06 -5.95 9.93
CA GLU A 318 -32.50 -6.89 10.98
C GLU A 318 -31.43 -7.91 11.40
N GLU A 319 -30.97 -7.78 12.66
CA GLU A 319 -30.33 -8.76 13.56
C GLU A 319 -28.93 -9.34 13.28
N ASN A 320 -27.92 -8.79 13.98
CA ASN A 320 -26.88 -9.46 14.78
C ASN A 320 -26.08 -10.66 14.21
N THR A 321 -25.58 -10.57 13.00
CA THR A 321 -24.27 -11.18 12.70
C THR A 321 -23.33 -10.02 12.40
N ALA A 322 -22.35 -9.79 13.28
CA ALA A 322 -21.40 -8.68 13.19
C ALA A 322 -20.46 -8.83 11.99
N LEU A 323 -20.94 -8.46 10.80
CA LEU A 323 -20.10 -8.42 9.61
C LEU A 323 -19.19 -7.20 9.68
N ILE A 324 -17.89 -7.39 9.45
CA ILE A 324 -16.96 -6.26 9.33
C ILE A 324 -17.24 -5.53 8.03
N GLN A 325 -17.37 -4.23 8.12
CA GLN A 325 -17.57 -3.33 6.98
C GLN A 325 -16.29 -2.55 6.70
N ILE A 326 -15.72 -2.71 5.50
CA ILE A 326 -14.51 -1.97 5.10
C ILE A 326 -14.87 -0.95 4.02
N PHE A 327 -14.79 0.32 4.38
CA PHE A 327 -15.03 1.46 3.49
C PHE A 327 -13.75 1.80 2.72
N ILE A 328 -13.81 1.70 1.41
CA ILE A 328 -12.64 1.82 0.51
C ILE A 328 -12.89 2.75 -0.67
N ASP A 329 -11.81 3.25 -1.27
CA ASP A 329 -11.86 3.87 -2.60
C ASP A 329 -11.98 2.78 -3.68
N GLY A 330 -12.51 3.14 -4.85
CA GLY A 330 -12.68 2.21 -5.98
C GLY A 330 -11.39 1.54 -6.44
N ALA A 331 -10.23 2.16 -6.21
CA ALA A 331 -8.93 1.57 -6.54
C ALA A 331 -8.58 0.33 -5.68
N TYR A 332 -9.19 0.19 -4.51
CA TYR A 332 -9.03 -0.96 -3.60
C TYR A 332 -9.95 -2.12 -3.96
N TYR A 333 -11.02 -1.85 -4.71
CA TYR A 333 -12.07 -2.82 -4.99
C TYR A 333 -11.74 -3.70 -6.19
N SER A 334 -12.03 -4.99 -6.09
CA SER A 334 -12.25 -5.88 -7.22
C SER A 334 -13.31 -6.93 -6.86
N PHE A 335 -13.99 -7.44 -7.87
CA PHE A 335 -15.04 -8.47 -7.68
C PHE A 335 -14.51 -9.71 -6.93
N ASP A 336 -13.36 -10.25 -7.38
CA ASP A 336 -12.78 -11.45 -6.78
C ASP A 336 -12.41 -11.23 -5.30
N LEU A 337 -11.89 -10.03 -4.99
CA LEU A 337 -11.53 -9.65 -3.64
C LEU A 337 -12.77 -9.47 -2.77
N ALA A 338 -13.84 -8.88 -3.30
CA ALA A 338 -15.12 -8.75 -2.59
C ALA A 338 -15.75 -10.12 -2.31
N LYS A 339 -15.67 -11.06 -3.25
CA LYS A 339 -16.13 -12.44 -3.07
C LYS A 339 -15.32 -13.17 -2.00
N LYS A 340 -13.98 -13.04 -2.02
CA LYS A 340 -13.10 -13.59 -0.96
C LYS A 340 -13.42 -12.96 0.40
N ALA A 341 -13.55 -11.63 0.48
CA ALA A 341 -13.87 -10.94 1.72
C ALA A 341 -15.21 -11.38 2.30
N LEU A 342 -16.23 -11.51 1.46
CA LEU A 342 -17.56 -11.94 1.89
C LEU A 342 -17.55 -13.36 2.48
N SER A 343 -16.76 -14.28 1.92
CA SER A 343 -16.61 -15.65 2.49
C SER A 343 -15.97 -15.64 3.88
N LEU A 344 -15.31 -14.56 4.27
CA LEU A 344 -14.71 -14.33 5.59
C LEU A 344 -15.59 -13.46 6.51
N GLY A 345 -16.85 -13.17 6.13
CA GLY A 345 -17.72 -12.29 6.90
C GLY A 345 -17.35 -10.81 6.80
N ILE A 346 -16.64 -10.40 5.74
CA ILE A 346 -16.20 -9.01 5.50
C ILE A 346 -16.92 -8.46 4.29
N ILE A 347 -17.51 -7.26 4.41
CA ILE A 347 -18.14 -6.55 3.31
C ILE A 347 -17.24 -5.38 2.87
N LEU A 348 -16.84 -5.37 1.59
CA LEU A 348 -16.16 -4.24 0.99
C LEU A 348 -17.17 -3.22 0.46
N ILE A 349 -17.09 -1.99 0.94
CA ILE A 349 -18.00 -0.88 0.59
C ILE A 349 -17.20 0.18 -0.18
N PRO A 350 -17.13 0.10 -1.53
CA PRO A 350 -16.43 1.09 -2.33
C PRO A 350 -17.24 2.39 -2.47
N GLY A 351 -16.57 3.54 -2.33
CA GLY A 351 -17.20 4.85 -2.57
C GLY A 351 -17.46 5.12 -4.05
N GLU A 352 -16.68 4.51 -4.93
CA GLU A 352 -16.82 4.53 -6.39
C GLU A 352 -16.25 3.25 -6.99
N LEU A 353 -16.50 3.01 -8.26
CA LEU A 353 -15.88 1.90 -8.99
C LEU A 353 -14.96 2.44 -10.09
N THR A 354 -13.75 1.89 -10.13
CA THR A 354 -12.80 2.17 -11.21
C THR A 354 -13.20 1.46 -12.51
N GLY A 355 -12.70 1.94 -13.64
CA GLY A 355 -12.92 1.36 -14.94
C GLY A 355 -13.96 2.08 -15.79
N ARG A 356 -14.22 1.54 -17.00
CA ARG A 356 -15.10 2.19 -17.96
C ARG A 356 -16.56 2.14 -17.47
N LYS A 357 -17.21 3.29 -17.45
CA LYS A 357 -18.66 3.37 -17.21
C LYS A 357 -19.41 2.64 -18.33
N PRO A 358 -20.54 1.98 -18.03
CA PRO A 358 -21.41 1.44 -19.06
C PRO A 358 -21.80 2.51 -20.07
N ALA A 359 -22.07 2.10 -21.30
CA ALA A 359 -22.61 3.02 -22.31
C ALA A 359 -24.04 3.44 -21.88
N GLU A 360 -24.31 4.73 -21.92
CA GLU A 360 -25.59 5.32 -21.46
C GLU A 360 -26.79 4.86 -22.31
N ASP A 361 -26.52 4.52 -23.58
CA ASP A 361 -27.53 4.01 -24.52
C ASP A 361 -27.84 2.51 -24.33
N LYS A 362 -27.15 1.81 -23.44
CA LYS A 362 -27.33 0.37 -23.21
C LYS A 362 -27.80 0.08 -21.81
N MET A 363 -28.83 -0.74 -21.74
CA MET A 363 -29.42 -1.24 -20.50
C MET A 363 -28.36 -1.94 -19.60
N SER A 364 -28.51 -1.76 -18.30
CA SER A 364 -27.71 -2.46 -17.28
C SER A 364 -27.91 -3.97 -17.35
N TYR A 365 -26.87 -4.75 -17.03
CA TYR A 365 -27.04 -6.20 -16.84
C TYR A 365 -27.87 -6.53 -15.60
N ALA A 366 -27.95 -5.66 -14.60
CA ALA A 366 -28.78 -5.82 -13.42
C ALA A 366 -30.30 -5.78 -13.74
N SER A 367 -30.68 -5.28 -14.92
CA SER A 367 -32.07 -5.34 -15.41
C SER A 367 -32.55 -6.76 -15.75
N PHE A 368 -31.65 -7.75 -15.78
CA PHE A 368 -31.98 -9.15 -15.91
C PHE A 368 -32.06 -9.79 -14.52
N LYS A 369 -33.14 -10.51 -14.21
CA LYS A 369 -33.24 -11.24 -12.96
C LYS A 369 -32.45 -12.54 -13.05
N VAL A 370 -31.59 -12.78 -12.09
CA VAL A 370 -30.76 -13.98 -11.97
C VAL A 370 -31.10 -14.68 -10.68
N ASN A 371 -31.39 -15.98 -10.75
CA ASN A 371 -31.41 -16.85 -9.59
C ASN A 371 -29.95 -17.24 -9.29
N GLU A 372 -29.37 -16.68 -8.24
CA GLU A 372 -27.97 -16.88 -7.88
C GLU A 372 -27.69 -18.30 -7.36
N GLN A 373 -28.69 -18.98 -6.78
CA GLN A 373 -28.57 -20.36 -6.29
C GLN A 373 -28.53 -21.35 -7.44
N GLU A 374 -29.47 -21.23 -8.38
CA GLU A 374 -29.55 -22.10 -9.56
C GLU A 374 -28.58 -21.64 -10.66
N LYS A 375 -27.94 -20.50 -10.49
CA LYS A 375 -27.06 -19.85 -11.47
C LYS A 375 -27.70 -19.74 -12.85
N VAL A 376 -28.95 -19.26 -12.91
CA VAL A 376 -29.70 -19.08 -14.16
C VAL A 376 -30.33 -17.69 -14.24
N ILE A 377 -30.41 -17.15 -15.46
CA ILE A 377 -31.22 -15.96 -15.74
C ILE A 377 -32.71 -16.41 -15.78
N THR A 378 -33.56 -15.82 -14.96
CA THR A 378 -34.98 -16.17 -14.83
C THR A 378 -35.86 -15.27 -15.68
N GLU A 379 -35.53 -13.96 -15.78
CA GLU A 379 -36.34 -13.01 -16.52
C GLU A 379 -35.46 -11.94 -17.18
N CYS A 380 -35.94 -11.37 -18.29
CA CYS A 380 -35.37 -10.16 -18.86
C CYS A 380 -36.07 -8.91 -18.29
N ALA A 381 -35.58 -7.71 -18.64
CA ALA A 381 -36.15 -6.41 -18.22
C ALA A 381 -37.62 -6.19 -18.61
N ASN A 382 -38.16 -6.96 -19.56
CA ASN A 382 -39.57 -6.95 -19.95
C ASN A 382 -40.35 -8.14 -19.36
N GLU A 383 -39.86 -8.69 -18.24
CA GLU A 383 -40.50 -9.80 -17.50
C GLU A 383 -40.76 -11.05 -18.36
N LYS A 384 -39.90 -11.32 -19.34
CA LYS A 384 -39.99 -12.51 -20.17
C LYS A 384 -38.98 -13.55 -19.72
N GLU A 385 -39.46 -14.78 -19.57
CA GLU A 385 -38.64 -15.93 -19.21
C GLU A 385 -37.81 -16.41 -20.43
N PRO A 386 -36.54 -16.82 -20.23
CA PRO A 386 -35.74 -17.39 -21.31
C PRO A 386 -36.21 -18.82 -21.66
N VAL A 387 -36.20 -19.15 -22.94
CA VAL A 387 -36.43 -20.53 -23.42
C VAL A 387 -35.34 -21.49 -22.91
N LYS A 388 -34.16 -20.98 -22.71
CA LYS A 388 -33.02 -21.72 -22.11
C LYS A 388 -32.13 -20.73 -21.36
N SER A 389 -31.75 -21.08 -20.13
CA SER A 389 -30.72 -20.39 -19.36
C SER A 389 -29.70 -21.40 -18.87
N GLU A 390 -28.45 -21.03 -18.88
CA GLU A 390 -27.32 -21.86 -18.45
C GLU A 390 -26.19 -21.01 -17.92
N PHE A 391 -25.42 -21.54 -16.96
CA PHE A 391 -24.19 -20.98 -16.44
C PHE A 391 -23.01 -21.87 -16.84
N ASN A 392 -21.94 -21.23 -17.28
CA ASN A 392 -20.69 -21.94 -17.58
C ASN A 392 -19.69 -21.67 -16.45
N GLU A 393 -19.37 -22.71 -15.69
CA GLU A 393 -18.48 -22.61 -14.53
C GLU A 393 -17.01 -22.36 -14.90
N ASP A 394 -16.56 -22.80 -16.09
CA ASP A 394 -15.17 -22.58 -16.53
C ASP A 394 -14.89 -21.08 -16.85
N THR A 395 -15.94 -20.33 -17.22
CA THR A 395 -15.84 -18.94 -17.66
C THR A 395 -16.64 -17.98 -16.79
N ASP A 396 -17.27 -18.46 -15.71
CA ASP A 396 -18.18 -17.71 -14.84
C ASP A 396 -19.20 -16.87 -15.61
N THR A 397 -19.88 -17.48 -16.61
CA THR A 397 -20.69 -16.73 -17.56
C THR A 397 -22.13 -17.26 -17.64
N TYR A 398 -23.08 -16.37 -17.42
CA TYR A 398 -24.50 -16.60 -17.68
C TYR A 398 -24.80 -16.48 -19.19
N THR A 399 -25.60 -17.38 -19.70
CA THR A 399 -26.11 -17.32 -21.07
C THR A 399 -27.60 -17.63 -21.07
N ALA A 400 -28.43 -16.74 -21.65
CA ALA A 400 -29.85 -17.00 -21.82
C ALA A 400 -30.28 -16.80 -23.27
N LYS A 401 -31.27 -17.60 -23.69
CA LYS A 401 -31.90 -17.56 -25.03
C LYS A 401 -33.38 -17.21 -24.88
N PHE A 402 -33.83 -16.19 -25.57
CA PHE A 402 -35.20 -15.70 -25.58
C PHE A 402 -35.86 -15.95 -26.93
N ASP A 403 -37.19 -16.12 -26.92
CA ASP A 403 -37.94 -16.21 -28.15
C ASP A 403 -37.87 -14.91 -28.95
N LYS A 404 -37.88 -15.02 -30.26
CA LYS A 404 -37.87 -13.84 -31.13
C LYS A 404 -39.15 -13.02 -31.04
N GLU A 405 -40.30 -13.70 -30.82
CA GLU A 405 -41.57 -13.03 -30.70
C GLU A 405 -41.63 -12.13 -29.46
N ASP A 406 -41.07 -12.58 -28.35
CA ASP A 406 -40.96 -11.78 -27.09
C ASP A 406 -40.10 -10.52 -27.30
N CYS A 407 -39.11 -10.59 -28.15
CA CYS A 407 -38.22 -9.46 -28.46
C CYS A 407 -38.72 -8.53 -29.56
N HIS A 408 -39.63 -8.99 -30.40
CA HIS A 408 -40.05 -8.22 -31.61
C HIS A 408 -40.77 -6.92 -31.24
N GLY A 409 -41.66 -6.94 -30.28
CA GLY A 409 -42.40 -5.77 -29.77
C GLY A 409 -41.88 -5.17 -28.46
N CYS A 410 -40.68 -5.55 -28.05
CA CYS A 410 -40.15 -5.13 -26.74
C CYS A 410 -39.85 -3.63 -26.66
N PRO A 411 -40.38 -2.89 -25.68
CA PRO A 411 -40.13 -1.46 -25.53
C PRO A 411 -38.67 -1.12 -25.27
N HIS A 412 -37.87 -2.10 -24.79
CA HIS A 412 -36.46 -1.94 -24.46
C HIS A 412 -35.53 -2.35 -25.61
N LYS A 413 -36.03 -2.69 -26.81
CA LYS A 413 -35.27 -3.31 -27.89
C LYS A 413 -34.02 -2.52 -28.29
N GLU A 414 -34.09 -1.20 -28.36
CA GLU A 414 -32.96 -0.34 -28.76
C GLU A 414 -31.83 -0.31 -27.70
N SER A 415 -32.16 -0.29 -26.43
CA SER A 415 -31.20 -0.26 -25.33
C SER A 415 -30.79 -1.66 -24.86
N CYS A 416 -31.55 -2.71 -25.21
CA CYS A 416 -31.33 -4.06 -24.77
C CYS A 416 -30.00 -4.63 -25.29
N ARG A 417 -29.31 -5.42 -24.44
CA ARG A 417 -28.03 -6.07 -24.79
C ARG A 417 -28.18 -7.45 -25.41
N VAL A 418 -29.41 -7.91 -25.59
CA VAL A 418 -29.71 -9.18 -26.26
C VAL A 418 -29.32 -9.09 -27.73
N LYS A 419 -28.55 -10.07 -28.21
CA LYS A 419 -28.09 -10.16 -29.59
C LYS A 419 -29.07 -11.00 -30.40
N GLU A 420 -29.53 -10.47 -31.54
CA GLU A 420 -30.35 -11.21 -32.49
C GLU A 420 -29.54 -12.30 -33.17
N GLN A 421 -30.09 -13.52 -33.20
CA GLN A 421 -29.53 -14.68 -33.89
C GLN A 421 -30.55 -15.36 -34.80
N VAL A 422 -30.13 -16.34 -35.55
CA VAL A 422 -31.02 -16.99 -36.59
C VAL A 422 -32.22 -17.68 -35.94
N LYS A 423 -32.05 -18.35 -34.80
CA LYS A 423 -33.10 -19.19 -34.19
C LYS A 423 -33.69 -18.56 -32.92
N TYR A 424 -32.87 -17.97 -32.07
CA TYR A 424 -33.24 -17.33 -30.79
C TYR A 424 -32.45 -16.04 -30.66
N ASN A 425 -32.94 -15.13 -29.82
CA ASN A 425 -32.14 -14.01 -29.37
C ASN A 425 -31.38 -14.41 -28.11
N SER A 426 -30.12 -13.94 -27.92
CA SER A 426 -29.30 -14.41 -26.83
C SER A 426 -28.62 -13.27 -26.09
N ILE A 427 -28.47 -13.44 -24.78
CA ILE A 427 -27.62 -12.58 -23.97
C ILE A 427 -26.53 -13.44 -23.31
N ARG A 428 -25.38 -12.82 -23.11
CA ARG A 428 -24.27 -13.41 -22.38
C ARG A 428 -23.56 -12.33 -21.58
N PHE A 429 -23.33 -12.59 -20.29
CA PHE A 429 -22.53 -11.73 -19.41
C PHE A 429 -21.88 -12.56 -18.29
N SER A 430 -20.75 -12.09 -17.76
CA SER A 430 -20.09 -12.76 -16.65
C SER A 430 -20.75 -12.42 -15.29
N GLU A 431 -20.54 -13.30 -14.30
CA GLU A 431 -20.93 -13.06 -12.91
C GLU A 431 -20.41 -11.71 -12.43
N GLN A 432 -19.14 -11.40 -12.69
CA GLN A 432 -18.53 -10.10 -12.39
C GLN A 432 -19.26 -8.93 -13.04
N GLN A 433 -19.68 -9.05 -14.32
CA GLN A 433 -20.42 -7.99 -15.01
C GLN A 433 -21.77 -7.74 -14.37
N TYR A 434 -22.46 -8.81 -13.97
CA TYR A 434 -23.73 -8.74 -13.29
C TYR A 434 -23.62 -8.09 -11.90
N ALA A 435 -22.73 -8.62 -11.06
CA ALA A 435 -22.47 -8.08 -9.72
C ALA A 435 -22.03 -6.60 -9.76
N THR A 436 -21.15 -6.25 -10.70
CA THR A 436 -20.74 -4.86 -10.89
C THR A 436 -21.90 -3.96 -11.32
N ALA A 437 -22.81 -4.47 -12.13
CA ALA A 437 -24.01 -3.73 -12.54
C ALA A 437 -24.96 -3.52 -11.38
N LYS A 438 -25.24 -4.54 -10.58
CA LYS A 438 -26.04 -4.44 -9.34
C LYS A 438 -25.44 -3.44 -8.36
N LEU A 439 -24.15 -3.54 -8.09
CA LEU A 439 -23.48 -2.61 -7.19
C LEU A 439 -23.54 -1.17 -7.67
N ARG A 440 -23.46 -0.92 -8.98
CA ARG A 440 -23.62 0.45 -9.55
C ARG A 440 -25.02 1.02 -9.34
N GLU A 441 -26.05 0.20 -9.50
CA GLU A 441 -27.44 0.62 -9.22
C GLU A 441 -27.65 0.92 -7.73
N GLU A 442 -27.07 0.08 -6.86
CA GLU A 442 -27.09 0.28 -5.42
C GLU A 442 -26.36 1.58 -5.02
N MET A 443 -25.21 1.86 -5.62
CA MET A 443 -24.44 3.09 -5.38
C MET A 443 -25.18 4.39 -5.71
N GLU A 444 -26.23 4.34 -6.55
CA GLU A 444 -27.06 5.51 -6.87
C GLU A 444 -28.16 5.75 -5.82
N THR A 445 -28.37 4.80 -4.90
CA THR A 445 -29.37 4.94 -3.83
C THR A 445 -28.91 5.94 -2.76
N LYS A 446 -29.88 6.63 -2.14
CA LYS A 446 -29.59 7.59 -1.06
C LYS A 446 -28.97 6.90 0.17
N GLU A 447 -29.40 5.68 0.42
CA GLU A 447 -28.93 4.82 1.52
C GLU A 447 -27.44 4.52 1.34
N TYR A 448 -27.02 4.08 0.16
CA TYR A 448 -25.63 3.78 -0.14
C TYR A 448 -24.74 5.03 -0.11
N ILE A 449 -25.21 6.15 -0.66
CA ILE A 449 -24.51 7.44 -0.61
C ILE A 449 -24.27 7.88 0.84
N LYS A 450 -25.30 7.74 1.71
CA LYS A 450 -25.17 8.01 3.14
C LYS A 450 -24.18 7.05 3.81
N LEU A 451 -24.21 5.77 3.45
CA LEU A 451 -23.29 4.76 3.97
C LEU A 451 -21.84 5.10 3.62
N THR A 452 -21.55 5.34 2.35
CA THR A 452 -20.19 5.63 1.87
C THR A 452 -19.65 6.97 2.34
N SER A 453 -20.53 7.93 2.72
CA SER A 453 -20.08 9.19 3.31
C SER A 453 -19.28 9.01 4.60
N GLN A 454 -19.43 7.89 5.30
CA GLN A 454 -18.66 7.53 6.50
C GLN A 454 -17.15 7.35 6.19
N ARG A 455 -16.79 7.07 4.92
CA ARG A 455 -15.40 7.00 4.48
C ARG A 455 -14.69 8.36 4.56
N ALA A 456 -15.40 9.47 4.42
CA ALA A 456 -14.80 10.81 4.33
C ALA A 456 -13.83 11.15 5.49
N GLY A 457 -14.01 10.54 6.66
CA GLY A 457 -13.10 10.74 7.80
C GLY A 457 -11.65 10.32 7.53
N VAL A 458 -11.41 9.29 6.71
CA VAL A 458 -10.04 8.82 6.40
C VAL A 458 -9.30 9.79 5.47
N GLU A 459 -10.00 10.55 4.64
CA GLU A 459 -9.40 11.52 3.71
C GLU A 459 -8.66 12.66 4.44
N GLY A 460 -9.01 12.92 5.70
CA GLY A 460 -8.31 13.87 6.55
C GLY A 460 -6.94 13.37 7.03
N ILE A 461 -6.72 12.06 7.08
CA ILE A 461 -5.49 11.47 7.63
C ILE A 461 -4.25 11.90 6.85
N PRO A 462 -4.19 11.79 5.50
CA PRO A 462 -3.04 12.26 4.73
C PRO A 462 -2.70 13.73 5.00
N SER A 463 -3.71 14.58 5.12
CA SER A 463 -3.52 16.01 5.43
C SER A 463 -2.91 16.21 6.83
N VAL A 464 -3.37 15.47 7.83
CA VAL A 464 -2.81 15.51 9.20
C VAL A 464 -1.36 15.02 9.19
N PHE A 465 -1.07 13.90 8.53
CA PHE A 465 0.29 13.36 8.48
C PHE A 465 1.27 14.31 7.77
N ARG A 466 0.84 14.97 6.70
CA ARG A 466 1.67 15.98 6.03
C ARG A 466 1.88 17.24 6.87
N ARG A 467 0.81 17.82 7.43
CA ARG A 467 0.87 19.12 8.11
C ARG A 467 1.38 19.03 9.55
N VAL A 468 0.99 17.97 10.27
CA VAL A 468 1.31 17.81 11.70
C VAL A 468 2.56 16.94 11.90
N TYR A 469 2.70 15.88 11.11
CA TYR A 469 3.77 14.91 11.29
C TYR A 469 4.89 15.03 10.24
N ASN A 470 4.77 16.00 9.31
CA ASN A 470 5.80 16.35 8.32
C ASN A 470 6.33 15.14 7.51
N VAL A 471 5.41 14.27 7.06
CA VAL A 471 5.80 13.01 6.38
C VAL A 471 6.41 13.23 5.00
N ASP A 472 6.22 14.38 4.38
CA ASP A 472 6.83 14.73 3.09
C ASP A 472 8.35 15.03 3.23
N ASN A 473 8.86 15.21 4.46
CA ASN A 473 10.27 15.44 4.74
C ASN A 473 10.86 14.28 5.55
N MET A 474 10.80 13.09 4.99
CA MET A 474 11.31 11.88 5.64
C MET A 474 12.84 11.93 5.77
N PRO A 475 13.41 11.82 6.97
CA PRO A 475 14.87 11.95 7.18
C PRO A 475 15.64 10.64 6.99
N VAL A 476 14.92 9.55 6.72
CA VAL A 476 15.49 8.20 6.60
C VAL A 476 15.34 7.66 5.18
N ARG A 477 16.10 6.63 4.83
CA ARG A 477 16.08 5.93 3.55
C ARG A 477 16.01 4.43 3.76
N GLY A 478 15.50 3.72 2.77
CA GLY A 478 15.22 2.29 2.82
C GLY A 478 13.86 2.00 3.43
N LEU A 479 13.15 1.01 2.86
CA LEU A 479 11.77 0.67 3.20
C LEU A 479 11.57 0.42 4.70
N VAL A 480 12.40 -0.43 5.31
CA VAL A 480 12.25 -0.83 6.72
C VAL A 480 12.43 0.36 7.66
N ARG A 481 13.45 1.20 7.44
CA ARG A 481 13.68 2.39 8.26
C ARG A 481 12.54 3.40 8.12
N SER A 482 12.01 3.54 6.91
CA SER A 482 10.88 4.41 6.60
C SER A 482 9.61 3.90 7.28
N LYS A 483 9.38 2.59 7.29
CA LYS A 483 8.24 1.97 7.97
C LYS A 483 8.31 2.18 9.50
N ILE A 484 9.46 1.94 10.12
CA ILE A 484 9.71 2.22 11.54
C ILE A 484 9.42 3.69 11.87
N TRP A 485 9.97 4.62 11.08
CA TRP A 485 9.77 6.05 11.27
C TRP A 485 8.31 6.47 11.15
N PHE A 486 7.60 5.92 10.17
CA PHE A 486 6.18 6.21 9.96
C PHE A 486 5.32 5.64 11.10
N GLY A 487 5.59 4.43 11.57
CA GLY A 487 4.86 3.79 12.66
C GLY A 487 4.91 4.57 13.98
N ILE A 488 6.06 5.17 14.32
CA ILE A 488 6.18 6.05 15.49
C ILE A 488 5.21 7.24 15.38
N LYS A 489 5.02 7.80 14.17
CA LYS A 489 4.06 8.88 13.95
C LYS A 489 2.61 8.41 14.04
N VAL A 490 2.32 7.20 13.61
CA VAL A 490 0.99 6.57 13.78
C VAL A 490 0.67 6.43 15.26
N MET A 491 1.59 5.89 16.09
CA MET A 491 1.41 5.79 17.53
C MET A 491 1.18 7.17 18.17
N ALA A 492 1.99 8.16 17.83
CA ALA A 492 1.84 9.54 18.34
C ALA A 492 0.48 10.15 17.93
N SER A 493 0.00 9.85 16.73
CA SER A 493 -1.33 10.28 16.27
C SER A 493 -2.45 9.67 17.11
N ASN A 494 -2.37 8.38 17.40
CA ASN A 494 -3.33 7.67 18.21
C ASN A 494 -3.35 8.20 19.67
N VAL A 495 -2.18 8.39 20.27
CA VAL A 495 -2.06 9.00 21.61
C VAL A 495 -2.66 10.40 21.63
N LYS A 496 -2.45 11.21 20.59
CA LYS A 496 -3.05 12.55 20.49
C LYS A 496 -4.56 12.51 20.36
N LYS A 497 -5.13 11.53 19.66
CA LYS A 497 -6.58 11.31 19.59
C LYS A 497 -7.15 10.97 20.96
N LEU A 498 -6.50 10.06 21.70
CA LEU A 498 -6.87 9.72 23.08
C LEU A 498 -6.94 10.96 23.97
N PHE A 499 -5.87 11.78 24.00
CA PHE A 499 -5.86 13.02 24.82
C PHE A 499 -6.96 14.00 24.42
N LYS A 500 -7.30 14.07 23.14
CA LYS A 500 -8.39 14.94 22.69
C LYS A 500 -9.76 14.45 23.19
N SER A 501 -10.01 13.16 23.20
CA SER A 501 -11.25 12.56 23.70
C SER A 501 -11.37 12.74 25.22
N VAL A 502 -10.29 12.53 25.98
CA VAL A 502 -10.26 12.76 27.44
C VAL A 502 -10.57 14.23 27.79
N LYS A 503 -10.00 15.21 27.06
CA LYS A 503 -10.32 16.64 27.25
C LYS A 503 -11.78 16.98 26.99
N LEU A 504 -12.41 16.34 26.01
CA LEU A 504 -13.84 16.54 25.70
C LEU A 504 -14.73 15.94 26.80
N ALA A 505 -14.27 14.88 27.48
CA ALA A 505 -14.97 14.27 28.62
C ALA A 505 -14.86 15.07 29.94
N GLY A 506 -14.15 16.20 29.96
CA GLY A 506 -14.09 17.09 31.12
C GLY A 506 -13.15 16.64 32.24
N ILE A 507 -12.18 15.76 31.96
CA ILE A 507 -11.11 15.34 32.87
C ILE A 507 -9.85 16.16 32.64
#